data_cdc422a5b16b7dcebd241194638b3905
#
_entry.id   cdc422a5b16b7dcebd241194638b3905
#
_cell.length_a   1.000
_cell.length_b   1.000
_cell.length_c   1.000
_cell.angle_alpha   90.00
_cell.angle_beta   90.00
_cell.angle_gamma   90.00
#
_symmetry.space_group_name_H-M   'P 1'
#
loop_
_entity.id
_entity.type
_entity.pdbx_description
1 polymer ?
#
loop_
_entity_poly.entity_id
_entity_poly.type
_entity_poly.pdbx_seq_one_letter_code
_entity_poly.pdbx_strand_id
1 'polypeptide(L)'
;MKDKILEKFKTSLNGLSSQEASARFEKYGPNELKEEKKKHPIVLFLLQFADVLIILLIVAAIAAYFVGDVIDTCVILIVVILNAVIGFIQEYRAEKAMEKLKSLVSTEAVVKRNGEVVKVAGNELTIGDIVLLEEGDKVPADLILIETNELRI
;
A
#
# COMPACT_ATOMS: atom_id res chain seq x y z
N MET A 1 -7.56 -33.90 -6.30
CA MET A 1 -6.82 -32.61 -6.28
C MET A 1 -7.20 -31.80 -5.03
N LYS A 2 -8.49 -31.69 -4.70
CA LYS A 2 -9.04 -31.00 -3.53
C LYS A 2 -8.39 -31.46 -2.22
N ASP A 3 -8.36 -32.79 -1.95
CA ASP A 3 -7.83 -33.33 -0.68
C ASP A 3 -6.33 -33.04 -0.49
N LYS A 4 -5.54 -33.08 -1.55
CA LYS A 4 -4.10 -32.71 -1.50
C LYS A 4 -3.88 -31.24 -1.13
N ILE A 5 -4.78 -30.33 -1.57
CA ILE A 5 -4.71 -28.91 -1.24
C ILE A 5 -5.07 -28.71 0.24
N LEU A 6 -6.16 -29.34 0.68
CA LEU A 6 -6.59 -29.28 2.09
C LEU A 6 -5.49 -29.81 3.03
N GLU A 7 -4.88 -30.93 2.67
CA GLU A 7 -3.77 -31.53 3.42
C GLU A 7 -2.54 -30.60 3.44
N LYS A 8 -2.16 -30.04 2.28
CA LYS A 8 -1.02 -29.11 2.16
C LYS A 8 -1.16 -27.92 3.08
N PHE A 9 -2.34 -27.33 3.18
CA PHE A 9 -2.61 -26.18 4.02
C PHE A 9 -3.12 -26.54 5.42
N LYS A 10 -3.17 -27.84 5.74
CA LYS A 10 -3.66 -28.36 7.02
C LYS A 10 -4.98 -27.72 7.41
N THR A 11 -5.94 -27.76 6.50
CA THR A 11 -7.30 -27.21 6.68
C THR A 11 -8.35 -28.24 6.28
N SER A 12 -9.60 -27.93 6.51
CA SER A 12 -10.74 -28.78 6.15
C SER A 12 -11.81 -27.96 5.44
N LEU A 13 -12.81 -28.64 4.84
CA LEU A 13 -13.98 -27.98 4.25
C LEU A 13 -14.85 -27.20 5.26
N ASN A 14 -14.67 -27.48 6.56
CA ASN A 14 -15.30 -26.71 7.64
C ASN A 14 -14.49 -25.48 8.03
N GLY A 15 -13.37 -25.23 7.36
CA GLY A 15 -12.44 -24.15 7.66
C GLY A 15 -11.56 -24.45 8.87
N LEU A 16 -10.80 -23.45 9.27
CA LEU A 16 -9.97 -23.48 10.48
C LEU A 16 -10.84 -23.29 11.74
N SER A 17 -10.36 -23.79 12.88
CA SER A 17 -10.90 -23.34 14.16
C SER A 17 -10.47 -21.90 14.45
N SER A 18 -11.25 -21.17 15.26
CA SER A 18 -10.89 -19.80 15.66
C SER A 18 -9.54 -19.74 16.37
N GLN A 19 -9.21 -20.75 17.18
CA GLN A 19 -7.91 -20.84 17.86
C GLN A 19 -6.75 -21.03 16.86
N GLU A 20 -6.96 -21.91 15.89
CA GLU A 20 -5.96 -22.19 14.86
C GLU A 20 -5.75 -20.99 13.93
N ALA A 21 -6.84 -20.29 13.56
CA ALA A 21 -6.76 -19.06 12.79
C ALA A 21 -5.97 -17.98 13.52
N SER A 22 -6.21 -17.77 14.83
CA SER A 22 -5.44 -16.82 15.64
C SER A 22 -3.97 -17.21 15.76
N ALA A 23 -3.67 -18.48 16.00
CA ALA A 23 -2.28 -18.94 16.09
C ALA A 23 -1.52 -18.78 14.77
N ARG A 24 -2.20 -19.00 13.63
CA ARG A 24 -1.61 -18.77 12.31
C ARG A 24 -1.44 -17.29 12.01
N PHE A 25 -2.40 -16.46 12.40
CA PHE A 25 -2.29 -15.02 12.27
C PHE A 25 -1.09 -14.45 13.04
N GLU A 26 -0.86 -14.90 14.28
CA GLU A 26 0.33 -14.52 15.05
C GLU A 26 1.64 -14.98 14.38
N LYS A 27 1.62 -16.16 13.76
CA LYS A 27 2.80 -16.74 13.12
C LYS A 27 3.15 -16.10 11.78
N TYR A 28 2.16 -15.83 10.95
CA TYR A 28 2.35 -15.38 9.56
C TYR A 28 2.14 -13.88 9.38
N GLY A 29 1.51 -13.23 10.36
CA GLY A 29 1.17 -11.81 10.30
C GLY A 29 -0.09 -11.53 9.51
N PRO A 30 -0.49 -10.24 9.42
CA PRO A 30 -1.66 -9.80 8.67
C PRO A 30 -1.49 -10.01 7.16
N ASN A 31 -2.61 -10.26 6.48
CA ASN A 31 -2.67 -10.33 5.03
C ASN A 31 -2.64 -8.92 4.44
N GLU A 32 -1.45 -8.36 4.36
CA GLU A 32 -1.20 -7.03 3.82
C GLU A 32 -0.07 -7.11 2.78
N LEU A 33 -0.23 -6.36 1.71
CA LEU A 33 0.89 -6.12 0.80
C LEU A 33 1.95 -5.34 1.59
N LYS A 34 3.21 -5.77 1.52
CA LYS A 34 4.31 -5.01 2.14
C LYS A 34 4.25 -3.58 1.63
N GLU A 35 3.83 -2.68 2.51
CA GLU A 35 3.86 -1.26 2.19
C GLU A 35 5.32 -0.84 1.94
N GLU A 36 5.53 -0.11 0.87
CA GLU A 36 6.79 0.61 0.71
C GLU A 36 6.98 1.53 1.92
N LYS A 37 8.19 1.50 2.48
CA LYS A 37 8.52 2.33 3.64
C LYS A 37 8.19 3.78 3.32
N LYS A 38 7.29 4.37 4.10
CA LYS A 38 6.93 5.80 3.97
C LYS A 38 8.20 6.64 4.00
N LYS A 39 8.36 7.47 3.01
CA LYS A 39 9.49 8.40 2.98
C LYS A 39 9.33 9.40 4.11
N HIS A 40 10.40 9.63 4.86
CA HIS A 40 10.38 10.64 5.90
C HIS A 40 10.11 12.03 5.28
N PRO A 41 9.30 12.90 5.89
CA PRO A 41 8.98 14.22 5.33
C PRO A 41 10.20 15.05 4.91
N ILE A 42 11.30 14.94 5.65
CA ILE A 42 12.57 15.60 5.29
C ILE A 42 13.13 15.07 3.97
N VAL A 43 12.99 13.77 3.69
CA VAL A 43 13.43 13.17 2.43
C VAL A 43 12.58 13.67 1.28
N LEU A 44 11.26 13.78 1.46
CA LEU A 44 10.36 14.36 0.46
C LEU A 44 10.74 15.81 0.13
N PHE A 45 11.06 16.61 1.15
CA PHE A 45 11.50 17.98 0.95
C PHE A 45 12.84 18.04 0.19
N LEU A 46 13.81 17.21 0.55
CA LEU A 46 15.12 17.19 -0.13
C LEU A 46 15.00 16.69 -1.58
N LEU A 47 14.08 15.78 -1.87
CA LEU A 47 13.82 15.32 -3.22
C LEU A 47 13.30 16.41 -4.15
N GLN A 48 12.68 17.48 -3.62
CA GLN A 48 12.26 18.62 -4.43
C GLN A 48 13.45 19.29 -5.13
N PHE A 49 14.64 19.28 -4.51
CA PHE A 49 15.85 19.85 -5.10
C PHE A 49 16.45 18.97 -6.22
N ALA A 50 15.96 17.76 -6.40
CA ALA A 50 16.34 16.89 -7.51
C ALA A 50 15.47 17.11 -8.78
N ASP A 51 14.49 18.02 -8.71
CA ASP A 51 13.69 18.41 -9.88
C ASP A 51 14.54 19.14 -10.91
N VAL A 52 14.34 18.79 -12.18
CA VAL A 52 15.14 19.33 -13.30
C VAL A 52 15.03 20.85 -13.39
N LEU A 53 13.84 21.41 -13.16
CA LEU A 53 13.61 22.85 -13.20
C LEU A 53 14.37 23.55 -12.06
N ILE A 54 14.34 22.98 -10.87
CA ILE A 54 15.05 23.52 -9.70
C ILE A 54 16.56 23.45 -9.92
N ILE A 55 17.09 22.36 -10.47
CA ILE A 55 18.51 22.24 -10.82
C ILE A 55 18.90 23.32 -11.82
N LEU A 56 18.08 23.55 -12.85
CA LEU A 56 18.32 24.60 -13.84
C LEU A 56 18.37 26.00 -13.20
N LEU A 57 17.45 26.29 -12.29
CA LEU A 57 17.42 27.55 -11.53
C LEU A 57 18.64 27.72 -10.63
N ILE A 58 19.10 26.65 -9.98
CA ILE A 58 20.31 26.67 -9.16
C ILE A 58 21.55 26.98 -10.03
N VAL A 59 21.65 26.36 -11.21
CA VAL A 59 22.72 26.65 -12.17
C VAL A 59 22.67 28.10 -12.62
N ALA A 60 21.49 28.64 -12.90
CA ALA A 60 21.30 30.05 -13.25
C ALA A 60 21.70 31.00 -12.11
N ALA A 61 21.32 30.66 -10.85
CA ALA A 61 21.72 31.44 -9.68
C ALA A 61 23.25 31.48 -9.50
N ILE A 62 23.92 30.34 -9.71
CA ILE A 62 25.38 30.25 -9.66
C ILE A 62 26.02 31.14 -10.75
N ALA A 63 25.49 31.08 -11.97
CA ALA A 63 25.97 31.90 -13.07
C ALA A 63 25.79 33.40 -12.78
N ALA A 64 24.61 33.83 -12.29
CA ALA A 64 24.34 35.20 -11.90
C ALA A 64 25.31 35.71 -10.81
N TYR A 65 25.62 34.88 -9.83
CA TYR A 65 26.58 35.19 -8.78
C TYR A 65 27.97 35.47 -9.34
N PHE A 66 28.48 34.67 -10.29
CA PHE A 66 29.80 34.86 -10.91
C PHE A 66 29.84 36.08 -11.82
N VAL A 67 28.74 36.51 -12.39
CA VAL A 67 28.63 37.77 -13.16
C VAL A 67 28.61 39.00 -12.24
N GLY A 68 28.43 38.78 -10.94
CA GLY A 68 28.39 39.85 -9.92
C GLY A 68 27.00 40.39 -9.65
N ASP A 69 25.96 39.77 -10.16
CA ASP A 69 24.57 40.17 -9.93
C ASP A 69 23.99 39.49 -8.70
N VAL A 70 24.27 40.08 -7.54
CA VAL A 70 23.83 39.53 -6.24
C VAL A 70 22.32 39.63 -6.09
N ILE A 71 21.67 40.63 -6.66
CA ILE A 71 20.22 40.81 -6.55
C ILE A 71 19.50 39.72 -7.29
N ASP A 72 19.86 39.47 -8.53
CA ASP A 72 19.26 38.40 -9.34
C ASP A 72 19.51 37.02 -8.71
N THR A 73 20.74 36.80 -8.19
CA THR A 73 21.04 35.58 -7.44
C THR A 73 20.07 35.36 -6.26
N CYS A 74 19.85 36.39 -5.45
CA CYS A 74 18.94 36.29 -4.31
C CYS A 74 17.48 36.05 -4.75
N VAL A 75 17.03 36.72 -5.80
CA VAL A 75 15.67 36.51 -6.35
C VAL A 75 15.47 35.06 -6.81
N ILE A 76 16.45 34.53 -7.57
CA ILE A 76 16.36 33.14 -8.05
C ILE A 76 16.36 32.15 -6.89
N LEU A 77 17.21 32.34 -5.87
CA LEU A 77 17.20 31.47 -4.68
C LEU A 77 15.90 31.53 -3.90
N ILE A 78 15.27 32.68 -3.78
CA ILE A 78 13.94 32.80 -3.17
C ILE A 78 12.91 31.98 -3.97
N VAL A 79 12.92 32.08 -5.30
CA VAL A 79 12.02 31.30 -6.17
C VAL A 79 12.26 29.81 -6.00
N VAL A 80 13.52 29.35 -5.94
CA VAL A 80 13.88 27.95 -5.70
C VAL A 80 13.29 27.45 -4.38
N ILE A 81 13.46 28.23 -3.29
CA ILE A 81 12.93 27.84 -1.98
C ILE A 81 11.40 27.79 -1.99
N LEU A 82 10.74 28.79 -2.60
CA LEU A 82 9.28 28.80 -2.71
C LEU A 82 8.76 27.60 -3.50
N ASN A 83 9.39 27.27 -4.62
CA ASN A 83 9.03 26.08 -5.41
C ASN A 83 9.22 24.80 -4.62
N ALA A 84 10.33 24.65 -3.91
CA ALA A 84 10.59 23.47 -3.07
C ALA A 84 9.55 23.32 -1.96
N VAL A 85 9.14 24.42 -1.32
CA VAL A 85 8.08 24.41 -0.27
C VAL A 85 6.73 24.04 -0.86
N ILE A 86 6.35 24.64 -1.99
CA ILE A 86 5.07 24.34 -2.67
C ILE A 86 5.02 22.88 -3.11
N GLY A 87 6.07 22.39 -3.77
CA GLY A 87 6.18 21.00 -4.22
C GLY A 87 6.09 20.02 -3.06
N PHE A 88 6.81 20.30 -1.97
CA PHE A 88 6.73 19.48 -0.75
C PHE A 88 5.30 19.42 -0.19
N ILE A 89 4.59 20.56 -0.09
CA ILE A 89 3.22 20.60 0.43
C ILE A 89 2.28 19.79 -0.46
N GLN A 90 2.41 19.91 -1.77
CA GLN A 90 1.58 19.17 -2.73
C GLN A 90 1.82 17.66 -2.62
N GLU A 91 3.07 17.21 -2.63
CA GLU A 91 3.43 15.79 -2.54
C GLU A 91 2.99 15.19 -1.19
N TYR A 92 3.23 15.88 -0.08
CA TYR A 92 2.82 15.45 1.24
C TYR A 92 1.30 15.31 1.37
N ARG A 93 0.53 16.25 0.79
CA ARG A 93 -0.94 16.15 0.76
C ARG A 93 -1.43 14.99 -0.11
N ALA A 94 -0.80 14.78 -1.26
CA ALA A 94 -1.14 13.67 -2.15
C ALA A 94 -0.87 12.31 -1.47
N GLU A 95 0.27 12.15 -0.81
CA GLU A 95 0.62 10.93 -0.05
C GLU A 95 -0.41 10.65 1.06
N LYS A 96 -0.78 11.66 1.84
CA LYS A 96 -1.83 11.53 2.86
C LYS A 96 -3.22 11.20 2.30
N ALA A 97 -3.58 11.77 1.16
CA ALA A 97 -4.85 11.46 0.51
C ALA A 97 -4.88 9.99 0.04
N MET A 98 -3.77 9.51 -0.53
CA MET A 98 -3.61 8.10 -0.92
C MET A 98 -3.70 7.15 0.28
N GLU A 99 -3.10 7.50 1.42
CA GLU A 99 -3.17 6.71 2.66
C GLU A 99 -4.62 6.57 3.14
N LYS A 100 -5.38 7.68 3.13
CA LYS A 100 -6.80 7.66 3.48
C LYS A 100 -7.63 6.79 2.51
N LEU A 101 -7.37 6.86 1.21
CA LEU A 101 -8.06 6.03 0.24
C LEU A 101 -7.75 4.54 0.45
N LYS A 102 -6.49 4.19 0.72
CA LYS A 102 -6.10 2.80 1.03
C LYS A 102 -6.82 2.28 2.29
N SER A 103 -6.94 3.09 3.33
CA SER A 103 -7.63 2.69 4.57
C SER A 103 -9.14 2.48 4.40
N LEU A 104 -9.76 3.16 3.43
CA LEU A 104 -11.18 2.99 3.11
C LEU A 104 -11.47 1.73 2.27
N VAL A 105 -10.45 1.14 1.64
CA VAL A 105 -10.55 -0.10 0.85
C VAL A 105 -10.21 -1.32 1.72
N SER A 106 -10.61 -1.35 2.98
CA SER A 106 -10.59 -2.57 3.78
C SER A 106 -11.57 -3.56 3.15
N THR A 107 -11.04 -4.54 2.46
CA THR A 107 -11.85 -5.60 1.83
C THR A 107 -12.33 -6.53 2.93
N GLU A 108 -13.64 -6.61 3.19
CA GLU A 108 -14.20 -7.68 4.00
C GLU A 108 -14.08 -8.99 3.23
N ALA A 109 -13.81 -10.06 3.93
CA ALA A 109 -13.81 -11.41 3.38
C ALA A 109 -14.82 -12.28 4.11
N VAL A 110 -15.55 -13.09 3.35
CA VAL A 110 -16.44 -14.10 3.90
C VAL A 110 -15.67 -15.40 3.97
N VAL A 111 -15.51 -15.93 5.18
CA VAL A 111 -14.73 -17.16 5.41
C VAL A 111 -15.56 -18.19 6.15
N LYS A 112 -15.19 -19.45 5.97
CA LYS A 112 -15.75 -20.53 6.76
C LYS A 112 -14.77 -20.91 7.86
N ARG A 113 -15.17 -20.71 9.14
CA ARG A 113 -14.41 -21.09 10.34
C ARG A 113 -15.31 -21.87 11.29
N ASN A 114 -14.80 -22.92 11.91
CA ASN A 114 -15.60 -23.83 12.77
C ASN A 114 -16.87 -24.41 12.11
N GLY A 115 -16.91 -24.49 10.78
CA GLY A 115 -18.10 -24.91 10.04
C GLY A 115 -19.12 -23.80 9.78
N GLU A 116 -18.96 -22.62 10.36
CA GLU A 116 -19.84 -21.47 10.21
C GLU A 116 -19.25 -20.44 9.23
N VAL A 117 -20.15 -19.72 8.55
CA VAL A 117 -19.77 -18.63 7.64
C VAL A 117 -19.70 -17.34 8.44
N VAL A 118 -18.53 -16.72 8.48
CA VAL A 118 -18.28 -15.49 9.21
C VAL A 118 -17.61 -14.44 8.32
N LYS A 119 -17.88 -13.16 8.58
CA LYS A 119 -17.19 -12.05 7.93
C LYS A 119 -15.99 -11.65 8.78
N VAL A 120 -14.85 -11.50 8.13
CA VAL A 120 -13.60 -11.04 8.74
C VAL A 120 -13.02 -9.90 7.92
N ALA A 121 -12.19 -9.08 8.51
CA ALA A 121 -11.43 -8.10 7.75
C ALA A 121 -10.42 -8.82 6.84
N GLY A 122 -10.23 -8.32 5.61
CA GLY A 122 -9.34 -8.96 4.64
C GLY A 122 -7.90 -9.12 5.14
N ASN A 123 -7.45 -8.22 6.01
CA ASN A 123 -6.13 -8.31 6.65
C ASN A 123 -6.06 -9.36 7.77
N GLU A 124 -7.21 -9.86 8.28
CA GLU A 124 -7.28 -10.94 9.26
C GLU A 124 -7.31 -12.34 8.62
N LEU A 125 -7.28 -12.40 7.30
CA LEU A 125 -7.16 -13.67 6.59
C LEU A 125 -5.81 -14.32 6.89
N THR A 126 -5.84 -15.64 7.07
CA THR A 126 -4.62 -16.41 7.31
C THR A 126 -4.52 -17.62 6.39
N ILE A 127 -3.33 -18.16 6.27
CA ILE A 127 -3.06 -19.32 5.42
C ILE A 127 -3.91 -20.52 5.88
N GLY A 128 -4.75 -21.04 4.99
CA GLY A 128 -5.62 -22.17 5.25
C GLY A 128 -7.06 -21.79 5.54
N ASP A 129 -7.41 -20.50 5.57
CA ASP A 129 -8.81 -20.08 5.58
C ASP A 129 -9.53 -20.55 4.32
N ILE A 130 -10.79 -20.94 4.46
CA ILE A 130 -11.70 -21.21 3.35
C ILE A 130 -12.51 -19.97 3.07
N VAL A 131 -12.20 -19.30 1.96
CA VAL A 131 -12.87 -18.07 1.55
C VAL A 131 -14.03 -18.40 0.60
N LEU A 132 -15.17 -17.79 0.83
CA LEU A 132 -16.34 -17.86 -0.04
C LEU A 132 -16.38 -16.58 -0.87
N LEU A 133 -16.48 -16.72 -2.18
CA LEU A 133 -16.56 -15.60 -3.12
C LEU A 133 -17.87 -15.71 -3.91
N GLU A 134 -18.55 -14.60 -4.05
CA GLU A 134 -19.73 -14.44 -4.89
C GLU A 134 -19.42 -13.54 -6.10
N GLU A 135 -20.33 -13.49 -7.04
CA GLU A 135 -20.18 -12.62 -8.21
C GLU A 135 -20.09 -11.16 -7.79
N GLY A 136 -19.05 -10.47 -8.28
CA GLY A 136 -18.78 -9.08 -7.93
C GLY A 136 -17.85 -8.86 -6.72
N ASP A 137 -17.53 -9.92 -5.98
CA ASP A 137 -16.60 -9.83 -4.86
C ASP A 137 -15.16 -9.57 -5.34
N LYS A 138 -14.45 -8.76 -4.56
CA LYS A 138 -13.00 -8.63 -4.74
C LYS A 138 -12.29 -9.82 -4.11
N VAL A 139 -11.33 -10.38 -4.82
CA VAL A 139 -10.44 -11.41 -4.29
C VAL A 139 -9.56 -10.81 -3.19
N PRO A 140 -9.74 -11.22 -1.91
CA PRO A 140 -9.11 -10.55 -0.77
C PRO A 140 -7.66 -10.99 -0.49
N ALA A 141 -7.21 -12.07 -1.12
CA ALA A 141 -5.88 -12.65 -0.95
C ALA A 141 -5.53 -13.54 -2.16
N ASP A 142 -4.31 -14.06 -2.19
CA ASP A 142 -3.96 -15.14 -3.12
C ASP A 142 -4.72 -16.41 -2.74
N LEU A 143 -5.55 -16.92 -3.65
CA LEU A 143 -6.45 -18.03 -3.40
C LEU A 143 -6.18 -19.19 -4.36
N ILE A 144 -6.48 -20.40 -3.89
CA ILE A 144 -6.54 -21.61 -4.72
C ILE A 144 -7.98 -22.07 -4.78
N LEU A 145 -8.53 -22.16 -5.97
CA LEU A 145 -9.90 -22.63 -6.17
C LEU A 145 -10.03 -24.10 -5.82
N ILE A 146 -10.90 -24.40 -4.87
CA ILE A 146 -11.19 -25.76 -4.40
C ILE A 146 -12.51 -26.27 -4.99
N GLU A 147 -13.47 -25.38 -5.11
CA GLU A 147 -14.80 -25.65 -5.62
C GLU A 147 -15.29 -24.43 -6.40
N THR A 148 -15.92 -24.65 -7.53
CA THR A 148 -16.47 -23.58 -8.37
C THR A 148 -17.87 -23.96 -8.82
N ASN A 149 -18.77 -22.99 -8.81
CA ASN A 149 -20.08 -23.12 -9.39
C ASN A 149 -20.24 -22.04 -10.45
N GLU A 150 -20.25 -22.45 -11.73
CA GLU A 150 -20.42 -21.57 -12.90
C GLU A 150 -19.47 -20.34 -12.94
N LEU A 151 -18.24 -20.49 -12.42
CA LEU A 151 -17.26 -19.39 -12.45
C LEU A 151 -16.95 -18.99 -13.90
N ARG A 152 -17.20 -17.74 -14.23
CA ARG A 152 -16.77 -17.09 -15.48
C ARG A 152 -15.69 -16.07 -15.14
N ILE A 153 -14.58 -16.13 -15.84
CA ILE A 153 -13.44 -15.19 -15.72
C ILE A 153 -13.39 -14.35 -16.99
#